data_583c3e725358fe99c4ed83774a5d0653
#
_entry.id   583c3e725358fe99c4ed83774a5d0653
#
_cell.length_a   1.000
_cell.length_b   1.000
_cell.length_c   1.000
_cell.angle_alpha   90.00
_cell.angle_beta   90.00
_cell.angle_gamma   90.00
#
_symmetry.space_group_name_H-M   'P 1'
#
loop_
_entity.id
_entity.type
_entity.pdbx_description
1 polymer ?
#
loop_
_entity_poly.entity_id
_entity_poly.type
_entity_poly.pdbx_seq_one_letter_code
_entity_poly.pdbx_strand_id
1 'polypeptide(L)'
;MDITRIRELFQQGRFNVYFHAFQEALKDGITGDDILHVIEYGEIIEKYADRKRCLIFAHTRERVPLHIVVDYTCKDELQVVTTYVPDRREWIAYRKRRR
;
A
#
# COMPACT_ATOMS: atom_id res chain seq x y z
N MET A 1 4.49 -13.56 -3.17
CA MET A 1 3.27 -13.03 -3.83
C MET A 1 3.65 -11.87 -4.73
N ASP A 2 3.11 -11.80 -5.91
CA ASP A 2 3.39 -10.71 -6.85
C ASP A 2 2.24 -9.71 -6.92
N ILE A 3 2.46 -8.60 -7.61
CA ILE A 3 1.46 -7.54 -7.70
C ILE A 3 0.19 -7.98 -8.46
N THR A 4 0.33 -8.88 -9.42
CA THR A 4 -0.82 -9.39 -10.18
C THR A 4 -1.80 -10.12 -9.27
N ARG A 5 -1.29 -10.99 -8.39
CA ARG A 5 -2.12 -11.72 -7.45
C ARG A 5 -2.75 -10.79 -6.41
N ILE A 6 -1.99 -9.79 -5.96
CA ILE A 6 -2.53 -8.78 -5.04
C ILE A 6 -3.72 -8.05 -5.69
N ARG A 7 -3.56 -7.62 -6.93
CA ARG A 7 -4.65 -6.95 -7.66
C ARG A 7 -5.87 -7.83 -7.83
N GLU A 8 -5.67 -9.11 -8.16
CA GLU A 8 -6.77 -10.06 -8.29
C GLU A 8 -7.59 -10.16 -7.00
N LEU A 9 -6.91 -10.29 -5.86
CA LEU A 9 -7.58 -10.38 -4.57
C LEU A 9 -8.35 -9.11 -4.24
N PHE A 10 -7.76 -7.94 -4.51
CA PHE A 10 -8.45 -6.67 -4.32
C PHE A 10 -9.67 -6.54 -5.22
N GLN A 11 -9.55 -6.92 -6.47
CA GLN A 11 -10.68 -6.88 -7.42
C GLN A 11 -11.82 -7.81 -7.00
N GLN A 12 -11.50 -8.91 -6.33
CA GLN A 12 -12.47 -9.86 -5.81
C GLN A 12 -13.05 -9.45 -4.44
N GLY A 13 -12.61 -8.33 -3.89
CA GLY A 13 -13.04 -7.90 -2.57
C GLY A 13 -12.44 -8.70 -1.42
N ARG A 14 -11.38 -9.47 -1.68
CA ARG A 14 -10.74 -10.33 -0.68
C ARG A 14 -9.62 -9.60 0.05
N PHE A 15 -9.99 -8.55 0.73
CA PHE A 15 -9.05 -7.77 1.52
C PHE A 15 -9.76 -7.09 2.69
N ASN A 16 -8.96 -6.75 3.71
CA ASN A 16 -9.39 -5.90 4.82
C ASN A 16 -8.41 -4.76 4.98
N VAL A 17 -8.89 -3.62 5.43
CA VAL A 17 -8.05 -2.48 5.80
C VAL A 17 -8.09 -2.37 7.32
N TYR A 18 -6.94 -2.43 7.96
CA TYR A 18 -6.87 -2.25 9.41
C TYR A 18 -7.42 -0.87 9.77
N PHE A 19 -8.18 -0.82 10.86
CA PHE A 19 -8.78 0.42 11.34
C PHE A 19 -7.72 1.52 11.53
N HIS A 20 -6.59 1.17 12.11
CA HIS A 20 -5.47 2.11 12.28
C HIS A 20 -4.95 2.65 10.95
N ALA A 21 -4.78 1.79 9.95
CA ALA A 21 -4.32 2.21 8.63
C ALA A 21 -5.31 3.19 7.99
N PHE A 22 -6.59 2.92 8.14
CA PHE A 22 -7.64 3.79 7.63
C PHE A 22 -7.66 5.15 8.33
N GLN A 23 -7.50 5.16 9.66
CA GLN A 23 -7.43 6.39 10.44
C GLN A 23 -6.23 7.25 10.04
N GLU A 24 -5.05 6.64 9.89
CA GLU A 24 -3.85 7.35 9.46
C GLU A 24 -4.02 7.96 8.07
N ALA A 25 -4.63 7.22 7.16
CA ALA A 25 -4.94 7.71 5.81
C ALA A 25 -5.84 8.94 5.87
N LEU A 26 -6.90 8.89 6.66
CA LEU A 26 -7.85 10.00 6.78
C LEU A 26 -7.21 11.28 7.31
N LYS A 27 -6.23 11.19 8.19
CA LYS A 27 -5.49 12.36 8.71
C LYS A 27 -4.80 13.13 7.59
N ASP A 28 -4.37 12.43 6.55
CA ASP A 28 -3.68 13.01 5.39
C ASP A 28 -4.63 13.26 4.22
N GLY A 29 -5.94 13.15 4.45
CA GLY A 29 -6.94 13.33 3.41
C GLY A 29 -7.01 12.20 2.40
N ILE A 30 -6.46 11.04 2.74
CA ILE A 30 -6.47 9.84 1.88
C ILE A 30 -7.75 9.07 2.12
N THR A 31 -8.44 8.71 1.06
CA THR A 31 -9.70 7.96 1.11
C THR A 31 -9.49 6.48 0.79
N GLY A 32 -10.54 5.67 0.99
CA GLY A 32 -10.54 4.28 0.56
C GLY A 32 -10.33 4.13 -0.94
N ASP A 33 -10.90 5.02 -1.73
CA ASP A 33 -10.71 5.03 -3.18
C ASP A 33 -9.26 5.29 -3.57
N ASP A 34 -8.56 6.17 -2.83
CA ASP A 34 -7.14 6.41 -3.05
C ASP A 34 -6.31 5.15 -2.79
N ILE A 35 -6.63 4.42 -1.72
CA ILE A 35 -5.96 3.16 -1.38
C ILE A 35 -6.15 2.15 -2.52
N LEU A 36 -7.38 1.98 -3.00
CA LEU A 36 -7.68 1.06 -4.09
C LEU A 36 -6.96 1.47 -5.38
N HIS A 37 -6.93 2.76 -5.68
CA HIS A 37 -6.23 3.29 -6.86
C HIS A 37 -4.74 2.96 -6.81
N VAL A 38 -4.09 3.18 -5.67
CA VAL A 38 -2.66 2.90 -5.51
C VAL A 38 -2.35 1.41 -5.67
N ILE A 39 -3.20 0.54 -5.15
CA ILE A 39 -3.02 -0.91 -5.32
C ILE A 39 -3.22 -1.31 -6.78
N GLU A 40 -4.21 -0.73 -7.45
CA GLU A 40 -4.50 -1.03 -8.87
C GLU A 40 -3.35 -0.62 -9.79
N TYR A 41 -2.76 0.54 -9.56
CA TYR A 41 -1.76 1.12 -10.47
C TYR A 41 -0.35 1.18 -9.91
N GLY A 42 -0.16 0.75 -8.66
CA GLY A 42 1.12 0.85 -7.98
C GLY A 42 2.10 -0.26 -8.32
N GLU A 43 3.27 -0.13 -7.76
CA GLU A 43 4.34 -1.11 -7.88
C GLU A 43 4.86 -1.51 -6.51
N ILE A 44 5.34 -2.75 -6.38
CA ILE A 44 6.00 -3.19 -5.16
C ILE A 44 7.41 -2.62 -5.18
N ILE A 45 7.74 -1.81 -4.17
CA ILE A 45 9.05 -1.19 -4.05
C ILE A 45 9.92 -1.82 -2.96
N GLU A 46 9.31 -2.51 -1.99
CA GLU A 46 10.03 -3.27 -0.96
C GLU A 46 9.28 -4.56 -0.66
N LYS A 47 10.04 -5.61 -0.38
CA LYS A 47 9.48 -6.90 0.05
C LYS A 47 10.08 -7.28 1.40
N TYR A 48 9.22 -7.68 2.33
CA TYR A 48 9.59 -8.14 3.66
C TYR A 48 9.21 -9.62 3.77
N ALA A 49 9.97 -10.46 3.07
CA ALA A 49 9.62 -11.87 2.85
C ALA A 49 9.42 -12.66 4.15
N ASP A 50 10.24 -12.38 5.17
CA ASP A 50 10.13 -13.02 6.48
C ASP A 50 8.82 -12.72 7.20
N ARG A 51 8.21 -11.58 6.91
CA ARG A 51 6.93 -11.14 7.49
C ARG A 51 5.76 -11.35 6.55
N LYS A 52 6.01 -11.82 5.34
CA LYS A 52 5.00 -11.94 4.28
C LYS A 52 4.26 -10.62 4.06
N ARG A 53 5.02 -9.55 3.90
CA ARG A 53 4.51 -8.20 3.63
C ARG A 53 5.26 -7.58 2.47
N CYS A 54 4.63 -6.60 1.84
CA CYS A 54 5.29 -5.79 0.82
C CYS A 54 4.81 -4.35 0.91
N LEU A 55 5.61 -3.45 0.35
CA LEU A 55 5.30 -2.03 0.29
C LEU A 55 4.95 -1.68 -1.15
N ILE A 56 3.76 -1.14 -1.35
CA ILE A 56 3.26 -0.71 -2.66
C ILE A 56 3.27 0.81 -2.72
N PHE A 57 3.75 1.34 -3.84
CA PHE A 57 3.81 2.77 -4.09
C PHE A 57 3.13 3.15 -5.39
N ALA A 58 2.36 4.22 -5.35
CA ALA A 58 1.90 5.00 -6.50
C ALA A 58 1.50 6.39 -6.02
N HIS A 59 1.19 7.26 -6.97
CA HIS A 59 0.53 8.53 -6.67
C HIS A 59 -0.98 8.33 -6.73
N THR A 60 -1.71 9.01 -5.86
CA THR A 60 -3.18 9.08 -5.95
C THR A 60 -3.56 9.85 -7.22
N ARG A 61 -4.86 9.92 -7.54
CA ARG A 61 -5.34 10.71 -8.68
C ARG A 61 -5.02 12.19 -8.54
N GLU A 62 -4.93 12.69 -7.31
CA GLU A 62 -4.53 14.08 -7.03
C GLU A 62 -3.00 14.24 -6.93
N ARG A 63 -2.25 13.22 -7.35
CA ARG A 63 -0.78 13.24 -7.39
C ARG A 63 -0.11 13.30 -6.02
N VAL A 64 -0.77 12.79 -5.01
CA VAL A 64 -0.16 12.61 -3.68
C VAL A 64 0.56 11.27 -3.66
N PRO A 65 1.87 11.22 -3.33
CA PRO A 65 2.56 9.94 -3.19
C PRO A 65 2.00 9.17 -2.00
N LEU A 66 1.78 7.87 -2.18
CA LEU A 66 1.21 7.05 -1.11
C LEU A 66 1.95 5.72 -1.03
N HIS A 67 2.31 5.33 0.19
CA HIS A 67 2.87 4.03 0.50
C HIS A 67 1.83 3.20 1.24
N ILE A 68 1.68 1.94 0.81
CA ILE A 68 0.73 1.01 1.41
C ILE A 68 1.47 -0.29 1.72
N VAL A 69 1.42 -0.73 2.98
CA VAL A 69 1.96 -2.03 3.37
C VAL A 69 0.83 -3.05 3.37
N VAL A 70 1.03 -4.11 2.60
CA VAL A 70 0.07 -5.20 2.46
C VAL A 70 0.66 -6.46 3.06
N ASP A 71 -0.12 -7.12 3.92
CA ASP A 71 0.20 -8.41 4.52
C ASP A 71 -0.51 -9.51 3.74
N TYR A 72 0.24 -10.53 3.31
CA TYR A 72 -0.27 -11.66 2.56
C TYR A 72 -0.04 -13.00 3.28
N THR A 73 -0.03 -12.98 4.62
CA THR A 73 0.08 -14.21 5.40
C THR A 73 -1.02 -15.20 5.03
N CYS A 74 -2.24 -14.71 4.85
CA CYS A 74 -3.33 -15.50 4.30
C CYS A 74 -3.31 -15.40 2.76
N LYS A 75 -3.23 -16.53 2.07
CA LYS A 75 -3.12 -16.56 0.60
C LYS A 75 -4.37 -16.03 -0.11
N ASP A 76 -5.51 -16.09 0.56
CA ASP A 76 -6.80 -15.83 -0.06
C ASP A 76 -7.43 -14.52 0.40
N GLU A 77 -6.79 -13.84 1.33
CA GLU A 77 -7.29 -12.57 1.86
C GLU A 77 -6.12 -11.69 2.31
N LEU A 78 -6.07 -10.49 1.79
CA LEU A 78 -5.00 -9.53 2.08
C LEU A 78 -5.40 -8.60 3.22
N GLN A 79 -4.38 -8.07 3.93
CA GLN A 79 -4.58 -7.06 4.96
C GLN A 79 -3.78 -5.82 4.58
N VAL A 80 -4.44 -4.67 4.52
CA VAL A 80 -3.74 -3.38 4.45
C VAL A 80 -3.43 -2.97 5.88
N VAL A 81 -2.16 -3.07 6.25
CA VAL A 81 -1.76 -2.90 7.66
C VAL A 81 -1.25 -1.50 7.96
N THR A 82 -0.78 -0.78 6.95
CA THR A 82 -0.23 0.57 7.12
C THR A 82 -0.41 1.37 5.83
N THR A 83 -0.76 2.64 5.97
CA THR A 83 -0.79 3.60 4.86
C THR A 83 -0.16 4.90 5.35
N TYR A 84 0.67 5.51 4.53
CA TYR A 84 1.24 6.82 4.87
C TYR A 84 1.71 7.56 3.61
N VAL A 85 1.75 8.88 3.71
CA VAL A 85 2.38 9.73 2.70
C VAL A 85 3.87 9.74 3.00
N PRO A 86 4.73 9.26 2.09
CA PRO A 86 6.16 9.19 2.35
C PRO A 86 6.79 10.58 2.43
N ASP A 87 7.75 10.75 3.35
CA ASP A 87 8.49 11.97 3.52
C ASP A 87 9.68 12.00 2.55
N ARG A 88 9.78 13.05 1.74
CA ARG A 88 10.87 13.26 0.79
C ARG A 88 12.25 13.24 1.44
N ARG A 89 12.32 13.57 2.72
CA ARG A 89 13.58 13.55 3.48
C ARG A 89 14.05 12.13 3.77
N GLU A 90 13.15 11.16 3.74
CA GLU A 90 13.44 9.75 4.04
C GLU A 90 13.50 8.88 2.78
N TRP A 91 13.00 9.38 1.64
CA TRP A 91 12.87 8.60 0.43
C TRP A 91 13.40 9.35 -0.78
N ILE A 92 14.07 8.65 -1.69
CA ILE A 92 14.52 9.16 -3.00
C ILE A 92 13.42 8.83 -4.01
N ALA A 93 12.83 9.87 -4.61
CA ALA A 93 11.73 9.73 -5.56
C ALA A 93 10.58 8.85 -5.00
N TYR A 94 10.43 8.81 -3.67
CA TYR A 94 9.44 8.02 -2.93
C TYR A 94 9.59 6.50 -3.12
N ARG A 95 10.65 6.03 -3.78
CA ARG A 95 10.84 4.62 -4.11
C ARG A 95 11.96 3.95 -3.36
N LYS A 96 12.97 4.69 -2.95
CA LYS A 96 14.18 4.14 -2.34
C LYS A 96 14.48 4.90 -1.06
N ARG A 97 14.74 4.17 0.02
CA ARG A 97 15.09 4.80 1.29
C ARG A 97 16.40 5.55 1.18
N ARG A 98 16.44 6.74 1.78
CA ARG A 98 17.68 7.47 1.97
C ARG A 98 18.45 6.81 3.11
N ARG A 99 19.75 6.81 2.99
CA ARG A 99 20.63 6.28 4.03
C ARG A 99 21.41 7.39 4.70
#